data_23602c6b733e6dde9fea7dba63d1f05d
#
_entry.id   23602c6b733e6dde9fea7dba63d1f05d
#
_cell.length_a   1.000
_cell.length_b   1.000
_cell.length_c   1.000
_cell.angle_alpha   90.00
_cell.angle_beta   90.00
_cell.angle_gamma   90.00
#
_symmetry.space_group_name_H-M   'P 1'
#
loop_
_entity.id
_entity.type
_entity.pdbx_description
1 polymer ?
#
loop_
_entity_poly.entity_id
_entity_poly.type
_entity_poly.pdbx_seq_one_letter_code
_entity_poly.pdbx_strand_id
1 'polypeptide(L)'
;VNKDMLRHTLRSESKSRTEIIIPQVNGYNVYKADLHTHTVFSDAQTTPEWRVSEAWYDGLDVISITDHIEYRPYEPKMIQFLTDYVKKNVKAENYDIVFKETGNENIHVDLNHSVKLAQEATKNYPILVIPGTEVTRPYKNIGHFNALFTTDNNAIPDNDPMQALRNAKAQGALVQYNHPGWLRTSLDMTEFEINAYKEKLIDGIEVMNGPEFYPKAIDRAKEQGLFISANTDIHGTTETDY
;
A
#
# COMPACT_ATOMS: atom_id res chain seq x y z
N VAL A 1 19.43 -25.78 19.22
CA VAL A 1 18.20 -25.03 18.93
C VAL A 1 18.45 -23.57 19.30
N ASN A 2 18.27 -22.66 18.37
CA ASN A 2 18.46 -21.24 18.61
C ASN A 2 17.26 -20.73 19.43
N LYS A 3 17.51 -20.26 20.65
CA LYS A 3 16.46 -19.78 21.56
C LYS A 3 15.74 -18.54 21.03
N ASP A 4 16.39 -17.76 20.17
CA ASP A 4 15.80 -16.55 19.59
C ASP A 4 14.76 -16.89 18.50
N MET A 5 14.97 -17.95 17.76
CA MET A 5 13.96 -18.46 16.82
C MET A 5 12.69 -18.97 17.54
N LEU A 6 12.85 -19.56 18.74
CA LEU A 6 11.70 -20.02 19.54
C LEU A 6 10.84 -18.86 20.07
N ARG A 7 11.44 -17.70 20.33
CA ARG A 7 10.69 -16.54 20.81
C ARG A 7 9.67 -16.03 19.78
N HIS A 8 10.05 -16.00 18.52
CA HIS A 8 9.13 -15.59 17.46
C HIS A 8 7.98 -16.57 17.27
N THR A 9 8.27 -17.86 17.30
CA THR A 9 7.24 -18.90 17.18
C THR A 9 6.23 -18.85 18.34
N LEU A 10 6.72 -18.70 19.58
CA LEU A 10 5.87 -18.65 20.78
C LEU A 10 4.95 -17.42 20.80
N ARG A 11 5.35 -16.33 20.21
CA ARG A 11 4.53 -15.12 20.15
C ARG A 11 3.33 -15.28 19.22
N SER A 12 3.50 -15.89 18.08
CA SER A 12 2.41 -16.13 17.13
C SER A 12 1.37 -17.11 17.66
N GLU A 13 1.78 -18.06 18.50
CA GLU A 13 0.89 -19.08 19.04
C GLU A 13 0.04 -18.59 20.25
N SER A 14 0.49 -17.54 20.94
CA SER A 14 -0.18 -17.05 22.16
C SER A 14 -0.97 -15.76 21.97
N LYS A 15 -0.88 -15.13 20.81
CA LYS A 15 -1.51 -13.84 20.56
C LYS A 15 -2.99 -14.02 20.23
N SER A 16 -3.86 -13.48 21.07
CA SER A 16 -5.27 -13.28 20.73
C SER A 16 -5.44 -11.94 20.03
N ARG A 17 -6.47 -11.82 19.20
CA ARG A 17 -6.85 -10.54 18.61
C ARG A 17 -7.08 -9.50 19.71
N THR A 18 -6.52 -8.33 19.53
CA THR A 18 -6.78 -7.17 20.40
C THR A 18 -8.22 -6.71 20.19
N GLU A 19 -8.97 -6.58 21.28
CA GLU A 19 -10.32 -6.06 21.22
C GLU A 19 -10.29 -4.55 21.43
N ILE A 20 -10.70 -3.79 20.40
CA ILE A 20 -10.83 -2.34 20.45
C ILE A 20 -12.30 -2.00 20.22
N ILE A 21 -12.98 -1.57 21.27
CA ILE A 21 -14.39 -1.21 21.24
C ILE A 21 -14.52 0.31 21.04
N ILE A 22 -15.09 0.72 19.91
CA ILE A 22 -15.41 2.11 19.64
C ILE A 22 -16.95 2.22 19.60
N PRO A 23 -17.55 3.15 20.36
CA PRO A 23 -19.01 3.34 20.34
C PRO A 23 -19.45 3.88 18.98
N GLN A 24 -20.72 3.68 18.66
CA GLN A 24 -21.33 4.31 17.48
C GLN A 24 -21.23 5.84 17.56
N VAL A 25 -20.97 6.46 16.42
CA VAL A 25 -20.93 7.91 16.26
C VAL A 25 -22.09 8.32 15.33
N ASN A 26 -22.98 9.16 15.81
CA ASN A 26 -24.15 9.61 15.06
C ASN A 26 -25.01 8.46 14.48
N GLY A 27 -25.09 7.32 15.18
CA GLY A 27 -25.83 6.13 14.74
C GLY A 27 -25.09 5.24 13.73
N TYR A 28 -23.86 5.57 13.36
CA TYR A 28 -23.02 4.77 12.46
C TYR A 28 -22.05 3.90 13.25
N ASN A 29 -21.82 2.69 12.75
CA ASN A 29 -20.73 1.84 13.23
C ASN A 29 -19.38 2.46 12.86
N VAL A 30 -18.42 2.33 13.78
CA VAL A 30 -17.04 2.81 13.57
C VAL A 30 -16.15 1.60 13.32
N TYR A 31 -15.36 1.65 12.26
CA TYR A 31 -14.37 0.65 11.91
C TYR A 31 -12.96 1.23 12.01
N LYS A 32 -12.02 0.40 12.44
CA LYS A 32 -10.60 0.75 12.55
C LYS A 32 -9.91 0.30 11.27
N ALA A 33 -9.27 1.24 10.59
CA ALA A 33 -8.65 1.00 9.29
C ALA A 33 -7.22 1.50 9.26
N ASP A 34 -6.35 0.77 8.56
CA ASP A 34 -5.07 1.27 8.07
C ASP A 34 -5.11 1.23 6.54
N LEU A 35 -5.05 2.39 5.91
CA LEU A 35 -5.21 2.56 4.47
C LEU A 35 -3.88 2.81 3.75
N HIS A 36 -2.74 2.61 4.46
CA HIS A 36 -1.41 2.82 3.89
C HIS A 36 -0.44 1.81 4.48
N THR A 37 -0.23 0.70 3.77
CA THR A 37 0.68 -0.37 4.20
C THR A 37 1.42 -0.99 3.02
N HIS A 38 2.64 -1.46 3.27
CA HIS A 38 3.54 -2.01 2.26
C HIS A 38 3.89 -3.45 2.51
N THR A 39 4.31 -4.14 1.45
CA THR A 39 4.73 -5.54 1.47
C THR A 39 6.03 -5.75 0.69
N VAL A 40 6.53 -6.99 0.66
CA VAL A 40 7.70 -7.38 -0.15
C VAL A 40 7.49 -7.19 -1.66
N PHE A 41 6.27 -6.88 -2.09
CA PHE A 41 5.98 -6.54 -3.49
C PHE A 41 6.39 -5.11 -3.86
N SER A 42 6.72 -4.28 -2.88
CA SER A 42 7.42 -3.01 -3.07
C SER A 42 8.76 -3.01 -2.31
N ASP A 43 8.85 -2.41 -1.15
CA ASP A 43 10.09 -2.21 -0.40
C ASP A 43 9.99 -2.60 1.08
N ALA A 44 8.84 -3.15 1.50
CA ALA A 44 8.64 -3.62 2.85
C ALA A 44 9.21 -5.04 3.09
N GLN A 45 9.22 -5.47 4.33
CA GLN A 45 9.88 -6.71 4.78
C GLN A 45 8.91 -7.88 4.98
N THR A 46 7.59 -7.66 4.87
CA THR A 46 6.56 -8.65 5.17
C THR A 46 5.75 -9.04 3.94
N THR A 47 5.22 -10.27 3.95
CA THR A 47 4.30 -10.73 2.90
C THR A 47 2.90 -10.12 3.09
N PRO A 48 2.07 -10.08 2.03
CA PRO A 48 0.68 -9.64 2.16
C PRO A 48 -0.12 -10.42 3.21
N GLU A 49 0.08 -11.74 3.30
CA GLU A 49 -0.57 -12.59 4.29
C GLU A 49 -0.16 -12.22 5.73
N TRP A 50 1.12 -11.99 5.94
CA TRP A 50 1.62 -11.55 7.24
C TRP A 50 1.02 -10.20 7.62
N ARG A 51 0.99 -9.24 6.69
CA ARG A 51 0.41 -7.91 6.90
C ARG A 51 -1.05 -7.98 7.32
N VAL A 52 -1.85 -8.82 6.66
CA VAL A 52 -3.25 -9.07 7.03
C VAL A 52 -3.36 -9.69 8.43
N SER A 53 -2.49 -10.66 8.75
CA SER A 53 -2.50 -11.29 10.06
C SER A 53 -2.15 -10.32 11.19
N GLU A 54 -1.14 -9.48 11.02
CA GLU A 54 -0.78 -8.43 11.99
C GLU A 54 -1.96 -7.48 12.23
N ALA A 55 -2.51 -6.92 11.17
CA ALA A 55 -3.64 -6.00 11.25
C ALA A 55 -4.84 -6.61 11.99
N TRP A 56 -5.13 -7.89 11.73
CA TRP A 56 -6.19 -8.60 12.42
C TRP A 56 -5.88 -8.79 13.91
N TYR A 57 -4.66 -9.21 14.25
CA TYR A 57 -4.24 -9.38 15.65
C TYR A 57 -4.23 -8.07 16.41
N ASP A 58 -3.85 -6.97 15.76
CA ASP A 58 -3.82 -5.63 16.37
C ASP A 58 -5.21 -5.00 16.52
N GLY A 59 -6.24 -5.67 16.02
CA GLY A 59 -7.65 -5.29 16.24
C GLY A 59 -8.25 -4.42 15.15
N LEU A 60 -7.58 -4.28 14.00
CA LEU A 60 -8.14 -3.56 12.85
C LEU A 60 -9.28 -4.34 12.20
N ASP A 61 -10.20 -3.63 11.61
CA ASP A 61 -11.34 -4.18 10.86
C ASP A 61 -11.12 -4.09 9.34
N VAL A 62 -10.26 -3.16 8.92
CA VAL A 62 -9.99 -2.85 7.51
C VAL A 62 -8.50 -2.59 7.33
N ILE A 63 -7.94 -3.08 6.23
CA ILE A 63 -6.58 -2.75 5.77
C ILE A 63 -6.58 -2.51 4.26
N SER A 64 -5.70 -1.64 3.77
CA SER A 64 -5.38 -1.54 2.34
C SER A 64 -3.93 -1.92 2.10
N ILE A 65 -3.69 -2.74 1.10
CA ILE A 65 -2.34 -2.99 0.58
C ILE A 65 -2.09 -1.95 -0.50
N THR A 66 -1.08 -1.11 -0.26
CA THR A 66 -0.75 0.04 -1.12
C THR A 66 0.69 0.02 -1.58
N ASP A 67 1.17 -1.14 -2.01
CA ASP A 67 2.52 -1.27 -2.56
C ASP A 67 2.80 -0.23 -3.65
N HIS A 68 4.03 0.30 -3.65
CA HIS A 68 4.49 1.27 -4.64
C HIS A 68 4.37 0.76 -6.07
N ILE A 69 3.98 1.63 -7.00
CA ILE A 69 4.04 1.36 -8.43
C ILE A 69 5.48 1.51 -8.94
N GLU A 70 6.14 2.62 -8.61
CA GLU A 70 7.42 3.01 -9.19
C GLU A 70 8.63 2.63 -8.35
N TYR A 71 8.46 2.38 -7.04
CA TYR A 71 9.55 2.03 -6.15
C TYR A 71 9.44 0.59 -5.66
N ARG A 72 10.10 -0.32 -6.37
CA ARG A 72 10.05 -1.78 -6.16
C ARG A 72 11.47 -2.36 -6.18
N PRO A 73 12.29 -2.07 -5.17
CA PRO A 73 13.74 -2.33 -5.19
C PRO A 73 14.11 -3.83 -5.19
N TYR A 74 13.21 -4.71 -4.74
CA TYR A 74 13.46 -6.16 -4.71
C TYR A 74 13.13 -6.85 -6.03
N GLU A 75 12.22 -6.30 -6.81
CA GLU A 75 11.66 -6.91 -8.00
C GLU A 75 12.69 -7.22 -9.10
N PRO A 76 13.63 -6.33 -9.47
CA PRO A 76 14.65 -6.63 -10.47
C PRO A 76 15.50 -7.84 -10.10
N LYS A 77 15.83 -7.99 -8.81
CA LYS A 77 16.64 -9.12 -8.31
C LYS A 77 15.84 -10.42 -8.32
N MET A 78 14.57 -10.37 -7.95
CA MET A 78 13.67 -11.52 -7.99
C MET A 78 13.43 -11.97 -9.43
N ILE A 79 13.19 -11.04 -10.34
CA ILE A 79 13.01 -11.31 -11.78
C ILE A 79 14.28 -11.97 -12.35
N GLN A 80 15.45 -11.42 -12.05
CA GLN A 80 16.72 -12.00 -12.50
C GLN A 80 16.92 -13.43 -11.95
N PHE A 81 16.69 -13.63 -10.67
CA PHE A 81 16.81 -14.96 -10.04
C PHE A 81 15.85 -15.97 -10.68
N LEU A 82 14.59 -15.61 -10.84
CA LEU A 82 13.57 -16.48 -11.44
C LEU A 82 13.90 -16.77 -12.91
N THR A 83 14.33 -15.77 -13.67
CA THR A 83 14.76 -15.94 -15.07
C THR A 83 15.89 -16.94 -15.18
N ASP A 84 16.93 -16.80 -14.36
CA ASP A 84 18.08 -17.70 -14.35
C ASP A 84 17.67 -19.11 -13.90
N TYR A 85 16.82 -19.22 -12.89
CA TYR A 85 16.31 -20.50 -12.40
C TYR A 85 15.50 -21.23 -13.48
N VAL A 86 14.56 -20.52 -14.15
CA VAL A 86 13.70 -21.11 -15.17
C VAL A 86 14.54 -21.52 -16.39
N LYS A 87 15.45 -20.68 -16.89
CA LYS A 87 16.35 -21.03 -17.99
C LYS A 87 17.19 -22.28 -17.70
N LYS A 88 17.52 -22.52 -16.44
CA LYS A 88 18.30 -23.67 -16.00
C LYS A 88 17.47 -24.93 -15.79
N ASN A 89 16.24 -24.82 -15.30
CA ASN A 89 15.48 -25.94 -14.73
C ASN A 89 14.17 -26.25 -15.46
N VAL A 90 13.66 -25.33 -16.29
CA VAL A 90 12.40 -25.49 -17.01
C VAL A 90 12.71 -25.74 -18.49
N LYS A 91 12.03 -26.68 -19.10
CA LYS A 91 12.13 -26.91 -20.54
C LYS A 91 11.55 -25.72 -21.31
N ALA A 92 12.16 -25.37 -22.45
CA ALA A 92 11.77 -24.21 -23.26
C ALA A 92 10.27 -24.23 -23.65
N GLU A 93 9.70 -25.38 -23.86
CA GLU A 93 8.28 -25.59 -24.17
C GLU A 93 7.30 -25.16 -23.07
N ASN A 94 7.80 -24.97 -21.83
CA ASN A 94 7.00 -24.57 -20.68
C ASN A 94 7.26 -23.13 -20.23
N TYR A 95 8.05 -22.35 -20.97
CA TYR A 95 8.37 -20.95 -20.59
C TYR A 95 7.14 -20.06 -20.56
N ASP A 96 6.17 -20.28 -21.44
CA ASP A 96 4.93 -19.50 -21.52
C ASP A 96 4.07 -19.59 -20.26
N ILE A 97 4.30 -20.61 -19.43
CA ILE A 97 3.61 -20.79 -18.15
C ILE A 97 4.15 -19.80 -17.11
N VAL A 98 5.43 -19.43 -17.19
CA VAL A 98 6.12 -18.64 -16.19
C VAL A 98 6.44 -17.23 -16.70
N PHE A 99 6.71 -17.07 -17.99
CA PHE A 99 7.07 -15.80 -18.60
C PHE A 99 6.00 -15.35 -19.58
N LYS A 100 5.66 -14.07 -19.50
CA LYS A 100 4.87 -13.45 -20.56
C LYS A 100 5.86 -12.88 -21.58
N GLU A 101 5.84 -13.39 -22.79
CA GLU A 101 6.67 -12.88 -23.87
C GLU A 101 6.33 -11.42 -24.18
N THR A 102 7.28 -10.54 -23.95
CA THR A 102 7.24 -9.13 -24.42
C THR A 102 8.35 -8.87 -25.42
N GLY A 103 8.70 -9.88 -26.22
CA GLY A 103 9.85 -9.84 -27.14
C GLY A 103 11.21 -10.00 -26.49
N ASN A 104 11.32 -9.97 -25.15
CA ASN A 104 12.58 -10.06 -24.38
C ASN A 104 12.57 -11.16 -23.32
N GLU A 105 11.62 -12.10 -23.33
CA GLU A 105 11.48 -13.15 -22.32
C GLU A 105 11.43 -12.61 -20.87
N ASN A 106 10.78 -11.49 -20.63
CA ASN A 106 10.68 -10.88 -19.31
C ASN A 106 9.50 -11.42 -18.51
N ILE A 107 9.68 -11.59 -17.20
CA ILE A 107 8.60 -11.88 -16.28
C ILE A 107 7.66 -10.68 -16.26
N HIS A 108 6.37 -10.94 -16.43
CA HIS A 108 5.35 -9.91 -16.33
C HIS A 108 5.02 -9.64 -14.87
N VAL A 109 5.09 -8.38 -14.45
CA VAL A 109 4.70 -7.93 -13.13
C VAL A 109 3.19 -7.68 -13.11
N ASP A 110 2.50 -8.30 -12.16
CA ASP A 110 1.08 -8.04 -11.87
C ASP A 110 0.97 -7.21 -10.59
N LEU A 111 0.69 -5.91 -10.72
CA LEU A 111 0.52 -4.99 -9.60
C LEU A 111 -0.71 -5.29 -8.72
N ASN A 112 -1.60 -6.17 -9.18
CA ASN A 112 -2.72 -6.65 -8.37
C ASN A 112 -2.35 -7.86 -7.49
N HIS A 113 -1.17 -8.44 -7.66
CA HIS A 113 -0.86 -9.74 -7.06
C HIS A 113 -0.81 -9.68 -5.53
N SER A 114 -0.18 -8.66 -4.95
CA SER A 114 -0.12 -8.49 -3.50
C SER A 114 -1.51 -8.32 -2.87
N VAL A 115 -2.38 -7.56 -3.52
CA VAL A 115 -3.78 -7.40 -3.08
C VAL A 115 -4.54 -8.73 -3.12
N LYS A 116 -4.38 -9.53 -4.19
CA LYS A 116 -5.00 -10.85 -4.31
C LYS A 116 -4.57 -11.80 -3.18
N LEU A 117 -3.26 -11.84 -2.88
CA LEU A 117 -2.73 -12.65 -1.77
C LEU A 117 -3.27 -12.18 -0.41
N ALA A 118 -3.33 -10.87 -0.18
CA ALA A 118 -3.93 -10.32 1.02
C ALA A 118 -5.42 -10.68 1.16
N GLN A 119 -6.17 -10.60 0.07
CA GLN A 119 -7.58 -11.00 0.06
C GLN A 119 -7.77 -12.51 0.31
N GLU A 120 -6.87 -13.34 -0.18
CA GLU A 120 -6.89 -14.78 0.13
C GLU A 120 -6.63 -15.07 1.61
N ALA A 121 -5.77 -14.30 2.26
CA ALA A 121 -5.46 -14.42 3.68
C ALA A 121 -6.66 -14.14 4.59
N THR A 122 -7.67 -13.42 4.11
CA THR A 122 -8.90 -13.13 4.87
C THR A 122 -9.71 -14.38 5.23
N LYS A 123 -9.46 -15.51 4.58
CA LYS A 123 -10.05 -16.81 4.93
C LYS A 123 -9.64 -17.24 6.34
N ASN A 124 -8.44 -16.87 6.77
CA ASN A 124 -7.89 -17.20 8.09
C ASN A 124 -8.01 -16.03 9.07
N TYR A 125 -7.99 -14.81 8.57
CA TYR A 125 -8.02 -13.57 9.34
C TYR A 125 -9.17 -12.69 8.82
N PRO A 126 -10.37 -12.77 9.40
CA PRO A 126 -11.56 -12.09 8.89
C PRO A 126 -11.47 -10.58 9.10
N ILE A 127 -10.84 -9.91 8.15
CA ILE A 127 -10.66 -8.46 8.04
C ILE A 127 -11.01 -8.05 6.59
N LEU A 128 -11.48 -6.83 6.37
CA LEU A 128 -11.70 -6.32 5.02
C LEU A 128 -10.39 -5.83 4.41
N VAL A 129 -10.02 -6.37 3.26
CA VAL A 129 -8.87 -5.88 2.46
C VAL A 129 -9.38 -5.02 1.31
N ILE A 130 -9.09 -3.73 1.37
CA ILE A 130 -9.38 -2.76 0.31
C ILE A 130 -8.25 -2.82 -0.74
N PRO A 131 -8.56 -3.04 -2.02
CA PRO A 131 -7.57 -2.93 -3.08
C PRO A 131 -6.99 -1.51 -3.17
N GLY A 132 -5.66 -1.41 -3.31
CA GLY A 132 -5.00 -0.13 -3.45
C GLY A 132 -3.61 -0.27 -4.05
N THR A 133 -2.98 0.86 -4.28
CA THR A 133 -1.57 0.99 -4.68
C THR A 133 -1.10 2.41 -4.44
N GLU A 134 0.19 2.61 -4.29
CA GLU A 134 0.77 3.94 -4.14
C GLU A 134 1.47 4.40 -5.42
N VAL A 135 1.01 5.53 -5.96
CA VAL A 135 1.69 6.29 -7.00
C VAL A 135 2.81 7.09 -6.35
N THR A 136 4.06 6.70 -6.60
CA THR A 136 5.25 7.22 -5.93
C THR A 136 6.03 8.13 -6.86
N ARG A 137 6.09 9.42 -6.54
CA ARG A 137 6.77 10.43 -7.37
C ARG A 137 7.73 11.26 -6.51
N PRO A 138 8.62 12.04 -7.13
CA PRO A 138 9.53 12.89 -6.37
C PRO A 138 8.78 13.77 -5.35
N TYR A 139 9.01 13.54 -4.06
CA TYR A 139 8.25 14.14 -2.96
C TYR A 139 8.30 15.67 -2.91
N LYS A 140 9.41 16.29 -3.39
CA LYS A 140 9.57 17.75 -3.36
C LYS A 140 8.59 18.50 -4.25
N ASN A 141 8.26 17.91 -5.40
CA ASN A 141 7.52 18.60 -6.45
C ASN A 141 6.13 18.01 -6.70
N ILE A 142 5.95 16.71 -6.42
CA ILE A 142 4.74 15.97 -6.74
C ILE A 142 4.18 15.32 -5.48
N GLY A 143 4.91 14.39 -4.85
CA GLY A 143 4.48 13.65 -3.67
C GLY A 143 4.03 12.23 -3.98
N HIS A 144 3.48 11.58 -2.97
CA HIS A 144 3.00 10.20 -3.02
C HIS A 144 1.49 10.17 -2.83
N PHE A 145 0.82 9.26 -3.54
CA PHE A 145 -0.64 9.21 -3.54
C PHE A 145 -1.15 7.77 -3.50
N ASN A 146 -1.93 7.42 -2.49
CA ASN A 146 -2.64 6.15 -2.50
C ASN A 146 -3.89 6.25 -3.37
N ALA A 147 -4.02 5.32 -4.32
CA ALA A 147 -5.27 5.02 -4.98
C ALA A 147 -5.95 3.88 -4.19
N LEU A 148 -7.11 4.14 -3.60
CA LEU A 148 -7.87 3.19 -2.79
C LEU A 148 -9.13 2.74 -3.53
N PHE A 149 -9.58 1.50 -3.31
CA PHE A 149 -10.72 0.91 -4.01
C PHE A 149 -10.49 0.75 -5.52
N THR A 150 -9.26 0.44 -5.90
CA THR A 150 -8.90 0.18 -7.29
C THR A 150 -9.53 -1.10 -7.81
N THR A 151 -9.77 -1.19 -9.11
CA THR A 151 -10.23 -2.42 -9.77
C THR A 151 -9.11 -3.12 -10.53
N ASP A 152 -8.13 -2.34 -11.01
CA ASP A 152 -6.94 -2.85 -11.71
C ASP A 152 -5.76 -1.89 -11.51
N ASN A 153 -4.81 -2.29 -10.67
CA ASN A 153 -3.60 -1.51 -10.42
C ASN A 153 -2.69 -1.42 -11.66
N ASN A 154 -2.74 -2.43 -12.56
CA ASN A 154 -1.94 -2.43 -13.78
C ASN A 154 -2.36 -1.35 -14.78
N ALA A 155 -3.57 -0.81 -14.65
CA ALA A 155 -4.09 0.24 -15.51
C ALA A 155 -3.77 1.67 -15.00
N ILE A 156 -3.11 1.81 -13.85
CA ILE A 156 -2.81 3.12 -13.23
C ILE A 156 -1.50 3.73 -13.74
N PRO A 157 -0.39 2.96 -13.88
CA PRO A 157 0.92 3.54 -14.23
C PRO A 157 0.88 4.40 -15.48
N ASP A 158 1.51 5.58 -15.38
CA ASP A 158 1.73 6.49 -16.51
C ASP A 158 2.99 7.32 -16.22
N ASN A 159 3.70 7.77 -17.26
CA ASN A 159 4.86 8.64 -17.11
C ASN A 159 4.45 10.04 -16.61
N ASP A 160 3.27 10.52 -17.03
CA ASP A 160 2.67 11.74 -16.50
C ASP A 160 1.97 11.43 -15.16
N PRO A 161 2.42 12.02 -14.04
CA PRO A 161 1.80 11.79 -12.74
C PRO A 161 0.33 12.26 -12.67
N MET A 162 -0.05 13.29 -13.40
CA MET A 162 -1.45 13.71 -13.48
C MET A 162 -2.31 12.65 -14.18
N GLN A 163 -1.77 12.02 -15.24
CA GLN A 163 -2.47 10.96 -15.93
C GLN A 163 -2.60 9.71 -15.08
N ALA A 164 -1.58 9.35 -14.28
CA ALA A 164 -1.67 8.25 -13.33
C ALA A 164 -2.83 8.47 -12.32
N LEU A 165 -2.98 9.68 -11.77
CA LEU A 165 -4.11 10.01 -10.90
C LEU A 165 -5.46 9.96 -11.65
N ARG A 166 -5.53 10.44 -12.90
CA ARG A 166 -6.74 10.32 -13.73
C ARG A 166 -7.11 8.86 -14.00
N ASN A 167 -6.12 8.00 -14.26
CA ASN A 167 -6.33 6.57 -14.46
C ASN A 167 -6.91 5.90 -13.20
N ALA A 168 -6.43 6.28 -12.00
CA ALA A 168 -7.00 5.83 -10.74
C ALA A 168 -8.45 6.32 -10.58
N LYS A 169 -8.71 7.61 -10.81
CA LYS A 169 -10.06 8.20 -10.73
C LYS A 169 -11.03 7.58 -11.73
N ALA A 170 -10.59 7.22 -12.93
CA ALA A 170 -11.41 6.57 -13.94
C ALA A 170 -11.95 5.19 -13.50
N GLN A 171 -11.29 4.54 -12.55
CA GLN A 171 -11.75 3.30 -11.92
C GLN A 171 -12.73 3.53 -10.76
N GLY A 172 -13.01 4.77 -10.38
CA GLY A 172 -13.79 5.13 -9.19
C GLY A 172 -12.97 5.12 -7.90
N ALA A 173 -11.64 5.03 -7.98
CA ALA A 173 -10.78 5.05 -6.82
C ALA A 173 -10.84 6.39 -6.08
N LEU A 174 -10.65 6.34 -4.77
CA LEU A 174 -10.35 7.51 -3.94
C LEU A 174 -8.84 7.72 -3.94
N VAL A 175 -8.40 8.93 -4.20
CA VAL A 175 -6.98 9.29 -4.19
C VAL A 175 -6.66 10.06 -2.92
N GLN A 176 -5.74 9.55 -2.12
CA GLN A 176 -5.26 10.15 -0.89
C GLN A 176 -3.84 10.69 -1.09
N TYR A 177 -3.59 11.92 -0.68
CA TYR A 177 -2.24 12.48 -0.61
C TYR A 177 -1.56 12.02 0.68
N ASN A 178 -0.45 11.28 0.53
CA ASN A 178 0.26 10.64 1.64
C ASN A 178 1.29 11.58 2.26
N HIS A 179 1.55 11.42 3.58
CA HIS A 179 2.64 12.08 4.36
C HIS A 179 3.10 13.43 3.78
N PRO A 180 2.21 14.44 3.72
CA PRO A 180 2.42 15.66 2.92
C PRO A 180 3.60 16.53 3.40
N GLY A 181 4.10 16.28 4.60
CA GLY A 181 5.27 16.95 5.19
C GLY A 181 6.57 16.18 5.09
N TRP A 182 6.54 14.93 4.62
CA TRP A 182 7.72 14.09 4.57
C TRP A 182 8.83 14.72 3.71
N LEU A 183 10.01 14.87 4.30
CA LEU A 183 11.17 15.51 3.68
C LEU A 183 10.92 16.94 3.10
N ARG A 184 9.87 17.62 3.56
CA ARG A 184 9.54 18.99 3.17
C ARG A 184 9.72 19.95 4.35
N THR A 185 10.13 21.18 4.04
CA THR A 185 10.28 22.24 5.03
C THR A 185 9.00 23.04 5.25
N SER A 186 8.04 22.97 4.35
CA SER A 186 6.70 23.56 4.47
C SER A 186 5.65 22.68 3.78
N LEU A 187 4.39 22.90 4.13
CA LEU A 187 3.24 22.30 3.45
C LEU A 187 2.63 23.23 2.39
N ASP A 188 3.35 24.23 1.92
CA ASP A 188 2.87 25.08 0.82
C ASP A 188 2.63 24.22 -0.42
N MET A 189 1.50 24.44 -1.09
CA MET A 189 1.13 23.63 -2.24
C MET A 189 2.10 23.82 -3.40
N THR A 190 2.55 22.73 -3.97
CA THR A 190 3.28 22.73 -5.24
C THR A 190 2.36 23.06 -6.40
N GLU A 191 2.91 23.41 -7.56
CA GLU A 191 2.12 23.61 -8.77
C GLU A 191 1.35 22.35 -9.16
N PHE A 192 1.95 21.18 -8.97
CA PHE A 192 1.31 19.90 -9.20
C PHE A 192 0.06 19.73 -8.30
N GLU A 193 0.20 19.94 -6.99
CA GLU A 193 -0.90 19.85 -6.04
C GLU A 193 -2.04 20.81 -6.39
N ILE A 194 -1.71 22.07 -6.73
CA ILE A 194 -2.70 23.07 -7.13
C ILE A 194 -3.52 22.60 -8.34
N ASN A 195 -2.85 22.02 -9.34
CA ASN A 195 -3.51 21.52 -10.54
C ASN A 195 -4.33 20.26 -10.25
N ALA A 196 -3.81 19.34 -9.43
CA ALA A 196 -4.52 18.13 -9.03
C ALA A 196 -5.80 18.44 -8.22
N TYR A 197 -5.76 19.44 -7.33
CA TYR A 197 -6.97 19.90 -6.62
C TYR A 197 -7.98 20.58 -7.57
N LYS A 198 -7.52 21.40 -8.51
CA LYS A 198 -8.41 22.02 -9.51
C LYS A 198 -9.16 20.98 -10.35
N GLU A 199 -8.49 19.88 -10.69
CA GLU A 199 -9.08 18.77 -11.43
C GLU A 199 -9.86 17.79 -10.54
N LYS A 200 -9.90 18.01 -9.22
CA LYS A 200 -10.53 17.11 -8.24
C LYS A 200 -10.00 15.68 -8.31
N LEU A 201 -8.70 15.55 -8.48
CA LEU A 201 -8.01 14.26 -8.52
C LEU A 201 -7.63 13.75 -7.13
N ILE A 202 -7.64 14.61 -6.10
CA ILE A 202 -7.29 14.28 -4.72
C ILE A 202 -8.57 14.36 -3.88
N ASP A 203 -8.91 13.27 -3.20
CA ASP A 203 -10.11 13.14 -2.36
C ASP A 203 -9.78 13.18 -0.86
N GLY A 204 -8.56 12.85 -0.49
CA GLY A 204 -8.14 12.75 0.91
C GLY A 204 -6.70 13.17 1.13
N ILE A 205 -6.34 13.35 2.41
CA ILE A 205 -4.97 13.69 2.81
C ILE A 205 -4.65 13.02 4.14
N GLU A 206 -3.44 12.50 4.28
CA GLU A 206 -2.93 12.03 5.56
C GLU A 206 -2.62 13.19 6.49
N VAL A 207 -3.15 13.11 7.69
CA VAL A 207 -2.84 14.04 8.79
C VAL A 207 -1.86 13.43 9.78
N MET A 208 -1.70 12.12 9.73
CA MET A 208 -0.73 11.36 10.51
C MET A 208 -0.23 10.17 9.69
N ASN A 209 1.10 9.98 9.68
CA ASN A 209 1.76 8.85 9.02
C ASN A 209 2.80 8.28 9.97
N GLY A 210 2.59 7.05 10.45
CA GLY A 210 3.38 6.52 11.55
C GLY A 210 3.41 7.50 12.74
N PRO A 211 4.60 7.88 13.24
CA PRO A 211 4.73 8.83 14.35
C PRO A 211 4.63 10.31 13.92
N GLU A 212 4.59 10.61 12.63
CA GLU A 212 4.58 11.99 12.13
C GLU A 212 3.17 12.55 12.06
N PHE A 213 2.95 13.73 12.69
CA PHE A 213 1.68 14.43 12.68
C PHE A 213 1.77 15.75 11.91
N TYR A 214 0.84 15.96 10.98
CA TYR A 214 0.79 17.11 10.07
C TYR A 214 -0.44 18.00 10.35
N PRO A 215 -0.42 18.89 11.39
CA PRO A 215 -1.59 19.68 11.76
C PRO A 215 -2.10 20.60 10.64
N LYS A 216 -1.20 21.16 9.81
CA LYS A 216 -1.60 21.98 8.65
C LYS A 216 -2.32 21.20 7.54
N ALA A 217 -2.19 19.86 7.50
CA ALA A 217 -2.95 19.04 6.57
C ALA A 217 -4.45 19.01 6.93
N ILE A 218 -4.79 19.20 8.21
CA ILE A 218 -6.19 19.33 8.66
C ILE A 218 -6.83 20.60 8.09
N ASP A 219 -6.08 21.71 8.07
CA ASP A 219 -6.58 22.97 7.52
C ASP A 219 -6.77 22.84 6.01
N ARG A 220 -5.80 22.23 5.31
CA ARG A 220 -5.93 21.91 3.88
C ARG A 220 -7.14 21.02 3.58
N ALA A 221 -7.36 20.00 4.40
CA ALA A 221 -8.52 19.12 4.24
C ALA A 221 -9.84 19.89 4.31
N LYS A 222 -9.97 20.83 5.25
CA LYS A 222 -11.14 21.70 5.37
C LYS A 222 -11.29 22.64 4.18
N GLU A 223 -10.20 23.26 3.72
CA GLU A 223 -10.21 24.18 2.59
C GLU A 223 -10.57 23.50 1.27
N GLN A 224 -10.08 22.29 1.06
CA GLN A 224 -10.29 21.53 -0.19
C GLN A 224 -11.45 20.53 -0.12
N GLY A 225 -12.08 20.35 1.04
CA GLY A 225 -13.20 19.41 1.21
C GLY A 225 -12.76 17.94 1.14
N LEU A 226 -11.58 17.60 1.70
CA LEU A 226 -11.00 16.26 1.66
C LEU A 226 -11.38 15.45 2.89
N PHE A 227 -11.44 14.12 2.74
CA PHE A 227 -11.37 13.27 3.92
C PHE A 227 -9.97 13.30 4.54
N ILE A 228 -9.88 13.03 5.83
CA ILE A 228 -8.60 12.90 6.55
C ILE A 228 -8.38 11.44 6.96
N SER A 229 -7.12 11.03 6.99
CA SER A 229 -6.72 9.71 7.46
C SER A 229 -5.49 9.79 8.37
N ALA A 230 -5.33 8.77 9.19
CA ALA A 230 -4.14 8.51 9.97
C ALA A 230 -3.76 7.06 9.74
N ASN A 231 -2.60 6.81 9.16
CA ASN A 231 -2.15 5.49 8.73
C ASN A 231 -0.73 5.22 9.22
N THR A 232 -0.28 3.99 9.08
CA THR A 232 1.04 3.61 9.57
C THR A 232 2.14 3.78 8.56
N ASP A 233 1.87 3.54 7.28
CA ASP A 233 2.90 3.43 6.23
C ASP A 233 3.96 2.38 6.58
N ILE A 234 3.50 1.30 7.19
CA ILE A 234 4.38 0.30 7.79
C ILE A 234 5.12 -0.52 6.75
N HIS A 235 6.46 -0.59 6.88
CA HIS A 235 7.36 -1.35 6.03
C HIS A 235 7.95 -2.58 6.73
N GLY A 236 8.19 -2.52 8.02
CA GLY A 236 8.65 -3.63 8.84
C GLY A 236 7.51 -4.48 9.40
N THR A 237 7.74 -5.06 10.55
CA THR A 237 6.70 -5.67 11.39
C THR A 237 6.25 -4.66 12.45
N THR A 238 5.07 -4.84 13.03
CA THR A 238 4.60 -3.99 14.13
C THR A 238 5.54 -4.01 15.36
N GLU A 239 6.51 -4.92 15.38
CA GLU A 239 7.53 -5.00 16.43
C GLU A 239 8.80 -4.22 16.13
N THR A 240 9.07 -3.95 14.86
CA THR A 240 10.36 -3.37 14.41
C THR A 240 10.24 -1.92 13.98
N ASP A 241 9.04 -1.45 13.63
CA ASP A 241 8.83 -0.09 13.14
C ASP A 241 8.34 0.88 14.24
N TYR A 242 8.03 0.36 15.46
CA TYR A 242 7.55 1.18 16.59
C TYR A 242 8.28 0.85 17.89
#